data_35f1fd0328e08d2e76222859bca68089
#
_entry.id   35f1fd0328e08d2e76222859bca68089
#
_cell.length_a   1.000
_cell.length_b   1.000
_cell.length_c   1.000
_cell.angle_alpha   90.00
_cell.angle_beta   90.00
_cell.angle_gamma   90.00
#
_symmetry.space_group_name_H-M   'P 1'
#
loop_
_entity.id
_entity.type
_entity.pdbx_description
1 polymer ?
#
loop_
_entity_poly.entity_id
_entity_poly.type
_entity_poly.pdbx_seq_one_letter_code
_entity_poly.pdbx_strand_id
1 'polypeptide(L)'
;MAHAFIQEKELFPPIVPFNEGYLTRGIHRVRYEQCGNPKGVPVLFLHGGPGAGIAPTHRRLFNPERFHCVLLDQRGSGRSKPHGETKDNTTEHLVDDIEALRAALGIDRFVLFGGSWGSTLALAYAIAYPENVSRLILRGIFLGTDAEVNWFLYDMGRFFPEAHESFAEFLPLEERSDLLTSYHRRLIDPDRHMHQVAAERWASYETSCSTLRSGVRHVGGKSALSMARLEAHYFVNHCFLAPDHILENLHRIKHLPAEIIQGRHDVICPPITARLLTKRWGSKARLRLIDEAGHSTFEAGIAHALLAALEECR
;
A
#
# COMPACT_ATOMS: atom_id res chain seq x y z
N MET A 1 10.88 -22.25 17.76
CA MET A 1 9.93 -21.93 16.66
C MET A 1 10.15 -20.46 16.29
N ALA A 2 10.41 -20.17 15.02
CA ALA A 2 10.52 -18.79 14.56
C ALA A 2 9.17 -18.08 14.76
N HIS A 3 9.19 -16.84 15.22
CA HIS A 3 7.97 -16.05 15.39
C HIS A 3 7.39 -15.71 14.03
N ALA A 4 6.08 -15.86 13.86
CA ALA A 4 5.39 -15.51 12.59
C ALA A 4 5.49 -14.00 12.30
N PHE A 5 5.50 -13.16 13.33
CA PHE A 5 5.65 -11.70 13.22
C PHE A 5 6.93 -11.22 13.89
N ILE A 6 7.46 -10.09 13.37
CA ILE A 6 8.61 -9.42 13.97
C ILE A 6 8.26 -8.99 15.41
N GLN A 7 9.22 -9.18 16.32
CA GLN A 7 9.03 -8.76 17.72
C GLN A 7 9.23 -7.26 17.84
N GLU A 8 8.52 -6.62 18.78
CA GLU A 8 8.67 -5.18 19.02
C GLU A 8 10.12 -4.75 19.30
N LYS A 9 10.89 -5.60 19.98
CA LYS A 9 12.31 -5.35 20.30
C LYS A 9 13.25 -5.39 19.10
N GLU A 10 12.80 -5.94 17.96
CA GLU A 10 13.56 -6.05 16.71
C GLU A 10 13.30 -4.86 15.78
N LEU A 11 12.28 -4.06 16.09
CA LEU A 11 12.01 -2.78 15.45
C LEU A 11 12.75 -1.67 16.19
N PHE A 12 13.00 -0.55 15.50
CA PHE A 12 13.55 0.64 16.15
C PHE A 12 12.63 1.14 17.27
N PRO A 13 13.16 1.84 18.28
CA PRO A 13 12.36 2.38 19.37
C PRO A 13 11.19 3.23 18.87
N PRO A 14 10.06 3.30 19.62
CA PRO A 14 9.00 4.23 19.29
C PRO A 14 9.52 5.66 19.27
N ILE A 15 9.17 6.41 18.23
CA ILE A 15 9.52 7.82 18.08
C ILE A 15 8.27 8.65 17.82
N VAL A 16 8.31 9.91 18.25
CA VAL A 16 7.29 10.90 17.93
C VAL A 16 7.73 11.74 16.72
N PRO A 17 6.81 12.21 15.89
CA PRO A 17 7.14 13.15 14.84
C PRO A 17 7.71 14.44 15.44
N PHE A 18 8.77 14.96 14.82
CA PHE A 18 9.28 16.29 15.14
C PHE A 18 8.52 17.39 14.40
N ASN A 19 7.83 17.03 13.32
CA ASN A 19 6.92 17.91 12.60
C ASN A 19 5.75 17.11 12.02
N GLU A 20 4.60 17.75 11.97
CA GLU A 20 3.40 17.19 11.39
C GLU A 20 2.49 18.30 10.88
N GLY A 21 1.76 18.01 9.79
CA GLY A 21 0.93 19.03 9.17
C GLY A 21 -0.08 18.48 8.19
N TYR A 22 -0.68 19.40 7.46
CA TYR A 22 -1.61 19.11 6.39
C TYR A 22 -1.20 19.89 5.14
N LEU A 23 -1.14 19.17 4.01
CA LEU A 23 -1.08 19.78 2.69
C LEU A 23 -2.52 20.00 2.20
N THR A 24 -2.88 21.24 1.87
CA THR A 24 -4.21 21.56 1.32
C THR A 24 -4.20 21.33 -0.19
N ARG A 25 -5.09 20.46 -0.68
CA ARG A 25 -5.22 20.07 -2.08
C ARG A 25 -6.69 20.04 -2.50
N GLY A 26 -7.19 21.17 -2.96
CA GLY A 26 -8.63 21.34 -3.22
C GLY A 26 -9.47 21.13 -1.96
N ILE A 27 -10.40 20.18 -2.01
CA ILE A 27 -11.23 19.81 -0.85
C ILE A 27 -10.48 18.98 0.19
N HIS A 28 -9.30 18.46 -0.16
CA HIS A 28 -8.53 17.54 0.69
C HIS A 28 -7.53 18.30 1.56
N ARG A 29 -7.40 17.82 2.81
CA ARG A 29 -6.31 18.13 3.72
C ARG A 29 -5.53 16.85 3.95
N VAL A 30 -4.43 16.70 3.23
CA VAL A 30 -3.60 15.51 3.21
C VAL A 30 -2.62 15.58 4.37
N ARG A 31 -2.76 14.66 5.32
CA ARG A 31 -1.97 14.61 6.56
C ARG A 31 -0.60 14.00 6.29
N TYR A 32 0.43 14.66 6.78
CA TYR A 32 1.79 14.10 6.80
C TYR A 32 2.44 14.25 8.17
N GLU A 33 3.46 13.46 8.41
CA GLU A 33 4.33 13.58 9.57
C GLU A 33 5.79 13.34 9.17
N GLN A 34 6.71 13.99 9.88
CA GLN A 34 8.15 13.86 9.73
C GLN A 34 8.74 13.36 11.04
N CYS A 35 9.56 12.30 10.99
CA CYS A 35 10.21 11.74 12.15
C CYS A 35 11.66 11.30 11.86
N GLY A 36 12.42 11.02 12.91
CA GLY A 36 13.84 10.66 12.83
C GLY A 36 14.76 11.86 12.70
N ASN A 37 15.80 11.76 11.88
CA ASN A 37 16.84 12.79 11.72
C ASN A 37 16.47 13.77 10.60
N PRO A 38 16.21 15.06 10.89
CA PRO A 38 15.87 16.05 9.87
C PRO A 38 16.97 16.27 8.80
N LYS A 39 18.20 15.85 9.10
CA LYS A 39 19.35 15.93 8.19
C LYS A 39 19.73 14.57 7.59
N GLY A 40 18.93 13.54 7.88
CA GLY A 40 19.16 12.19 7.40
C GLY A 40 18.72 11.99 5.96
N VAL A 41 18.86 10.75 5.48
CA VAL A 41 18.41 10.36 4.14
C VAL A 41 16.88 10.45 4.05
N PRO A 42 16.33 11.24 3.12
CA PRO A 42 14.88 11.39 3.00
C PRO A 42 14.23 10.09 2.49
N VAL A 43 13.29 9.57 3.27
CA VAL A 43 12.47 8.40 2.92
C VAL A 43 11.01 8.79 2.95
N LEU A 44 10.27 8.48 1.89
CA LEU A 44 8.82 8.61 1.85
C LEU A 44 8.17 7.24 2.02
N PHE A 45 7.38 7.10 3.08
CA PHE A 45 6.56 5.91 3.33
C PHE A 45 5.17 6.06 2.70
N LEU A 46 4.82 5.12 1.82
CA LEU A 46 3.54 5.04 1.12
C LEU A 46 2.78 3.79 1.57
N HIS A 47 1.67 3.99 2.29
CA HIS A 47 0.84 2.90 2.79
C HIS A 47 0.04 2.22 1.67
N GLY A 48 -0.42 1.00 1.94
CA GLY A 48 -1.27 0.19 1.06
C GLY A 48 -2.76 0.54 1.12
N GLY A 49 -3.56 -0.35 0.62
CA GLY A 49 -4.97 -0.26 0.34
C GLY A 49 -5.19 -0.07 -1.16
N PRO A 50 -5.57 1.12 -1.65
CA PRO A 50 -5.54 2.45 -1.01
C PRO A 50 -6.49 2.56 0.18
N GLY A 51 -6.15 3.40 1.15
CA GLY A 51 -7.09 3.69 2.25
C GLY A 51 -6.66 3.22 3.65
N ALA A 52 -5.58 2.42 3.77
CA ALA A 52 -5.13 1.90 5.06
C ALA A 52 -4.66 2.98 6.04
N GLY A 53 -3.96 4.02 5.54
CA GLY A 53 -3.38 5.06 6.38
C GLY A 53 -2.08 4.65 7.06
N ILE A 54 -1.45 5.61 7.76
CA ILE A 54 -0.22 5.39 8.52
C ILE A 54 -0.52 5.09 9.99
N ALA A 55 0.37 4.30 10.60
CA ALA A 55 0.33 3.95 12.02
C ALA A 55 1.67 4.24 12.70
N PRO A 56 1.71 4.47 14.04
CA PRO A 56 2.97 4.69 14.76
C PRO A 56 4.01 3.59 14.59
N THR A 57 3.59 2.35 14.40
CA THR A 57 4.48 1.20 14.14
C THR A 57 5.25 1.33 12.83
N HIS A 58 4.72 2.02 11.82
CA HIS A 58 5.42 2.24 10.55
C HIS A 58 6.69 3.08 10.74
N ARG A 59 6.71 4.03 11.69
CA ARG A 59 7.90 4.84 12.01
C ARG A 59 9.08 3.98 12.49
N ARG A 60 8.77 2.85 13.13
CA ARG A 60 9.74 1.93 13.74
C ARG A 60 10.47 1.02 12.73
N LEU A 61 10.13 1.11 11.46
CA LEU A 61 10.87 0.45 10.37
C LEU A 61 12.15 1.21 10.01
N PHE A 62 12.29 2.47 10.41
CA PHE A 62 13.37 3.34 9.99
C PHE A 62 14.30 3.68 11.15
N ASN A 63 15.62 3.56 10.90
CA ASN A 63 16.61 4.02 11.86
C ASN A 63 16.49 5.54 12.07
N PRO A 64 16.09 6.00 13.29
CA PRO A 64 15.78 7.41 13.51
C PRO A 64 17.02 8.33 13.50
N GLU A 65 18.24 7.77 13.64
CA GLU A 65 19.47 8.53 13.56
C GLU A 65 19.89 8.79 12.11
N ARG A 66 19.45 7.89 11.20
CA ARG A 66 19.91 7.87 9.83
C ARG A 66 18.93 8.48 8.84
N PHE A 67 17.63 8.28 9.05
CA PHE A 67 16.61 8.65 8.07
C PHE A 67 15.78 9.87 8.52
N HIS A 68 15.51 10.73 7.55
CA HIS A 68 14.43 11.70 7.60
C HIS A 68 13.18 11.05 7.01
N CYS A 69 12.33 10.52 7.86
CA CYS A 69 11.15 9.77 7.43
C CYS A 69 9.96 10.71 7.26
N VAL A 70 9.40 10.72 6.08
CA VAL A 70 8.13 11.37 5.76
C VAL A 70 7.09 10.28 5.59
N LEU A 71 6.00 10.32 6.37
CA LEU A 71 4.88 9.40 6.28
C LEU A 71 3.64 10.19 5.87
N LEU A 72 2.92 9.70 4.88
CA LEU A 72 1.79 10.37 4.25
C LEU A 72 0.51 9.54 4.44
N ASP A 73 -0.51 10.10 5.08
CA ASP A 73 -1.89 9.59 4.95
C ASP A 73 -2.44 10.09 3.61
N GLN A 74 -2.59 9.20 2.63
CA GLN A 74 -3.11 9.55 1.30
C GLN A 74 -4.54 10.14 1.40
N ARG A 75 -5.05 10.74 0.33
CA ARG A 75 -6.42 11.32 0.32
C ARG A 75 -7.44 10.33 0.84
N GLY A 76 -8.34 10.78 1.69
CA GLY A 76 -9.40 9.96 2.28
C GLY A 76 -8.94 8.93 3.33
N SER A 77 -7.64 8.74 3.54
CA SER A 77 -7.06 7.71 4.41
C SER A 77 -6.65 8.26 5.78
N GLY A 78 -6.62 7.39 6.78
CA GLY A 78 -6.04 7.70 8.08
C GLY A 78 -6.62 8.97 8.72
N ARG A 79 -5.76 9.98 8.91
CA ARG A 79 -6.10 11.30 9.47
C ARG A 79 -6.30 12.37 8.40
N SER A 80 -6.14 12.06 7.11
CA SER A 80 -6.48 12.95 6.00
C SER A 80 -7.99 13.20 5.94
N LYS A 81 -8.38 14.35 5.43
CA LYS A 81 -9.79 14.82 5.41
C LYS A 81 -10.17 15.30 4.00
N PRO A 82 -11.45 15.09 3.60
CA PRO A 82 -12.50 14.32 4.27
C PRO A 82 -12.16 12.83 4.30
N HIS A 83 -12.61 12.08 5.32
CA HIS A 83 -12.33 10.66 5.48
C HIS A 83 -13.16 9.82 4.50
N GLY A 84 -12.54 8.87 3.81
CA GLY A 84 -13.19 8.02 2.81
C GLY A 84 -13.69 8.78 1.58
N GLU A 85 -13.20 9.99 1.32
CA GLU A 85 -13.63 10.81 0.18
C GLU A 85 -13.01 10.31 -1.13
N THR A 86 -13.84 10.15 -2.13
CA THR A 86 -13.45 9.63 -3.46
C THR A 86 -13.36 10.74 -4.53
N LYS A 87 -14.00 11.90 -4.30
CA LYS A 87 -13.93 13.03 -5.22
C LYS A 87 -12.50 13.55 -5.29
N ASP A 88 -12.02 13.84 -6.51
CA ASP A 88 -10.65 14.30 -6.76
C ASP A 88 -9.59 13.38 -6.10
N ASN A 89 -9.84 12.06 -6.11
CA ASN A 89 -8.99 11.06 -5.51
C ASN A 89 -8.65 9.98 -6.54
N THR A 90 -7.62 10.24 -7.34
CA THR A 90 -7.11 9.40 -8.43
C THR A 90 -5.61 9.21 -8.26
N THR A 91 -5.01 8.26 -8.98
CA THR A 91 -3.56 8.03 -8.95
C THR A 91 -2.77 9.29 -9.31
N GLU A 92 -3.21 10.05 -10.32
CA GLU A 92 -2.59 11.31 -10.71
C GLU A 92 -2.62 12.33 -9.57
N HIS A 93 -3.77 12.49 -8.90
CA HIS A 93 -3.86 13.39 -7.73
C HIS A 93 -2.93 12.99 -6.59
N LEU A 94 -2.74 11.68 -6.34
CA LEU A 94 -1.81 11.23 -5.31
C LEU A 94 -0.35 11.46 -5.70
N VAL A 95 -0.01 11.28 -6.97
CA VAL A 95 1.32 11.60 -7.52
C VAL A 95 1.62 13.09 -7.35
N ASP A 96 0.66 13.96 -7.68
CA ASP A 96 0.76 15.41 -7.50
C ASP A 96 0.86 15.83 -6.03
N ASP A 97 0.19 15.11 -5.13
CA ASP A 97 0.29 15.36 -3.68
C ASP A 97 1.69 15.04 -3.17
N ILE A 98 2.30 13.94 -3.64
CA ILE A 98 3.67 13.57 -3.28
C ILE A 98 4.66 14.64 -3.75
N GLU A 99 4.53 15.09 -5.01
CA GLU A 99 5.43 16.11 -5.55
C GLU A 99 5.27 17.45 -4.82
N ALA A 100 4.03 17.85 -4.55
CA ALA A 100 3.76 19.06 -3.79
C ALA A 100 4.31 18.98 -2.35
N LEU A 101 4.22 17.81 -1.71
CA LEU A 101 4.79 17.58 -0.38
C LEU A 101 6.32 17.64 -0.43
N ARG A 102 6.96 16.98 -1.41
CA ARG A 102 8.42 17.03 -1.61
C ARG A 102 8.91 18.47 -1.73
N ALA A 103 8.28 19.24 -2.58
CA ALA A 103 8.63 20.65 -2.81
C ALA A 103 8.41 21.51 -1.55
N ALA A 104 7.27 21.34 -0.86
CA ALA A 104 6.95 22.07 0.37
C ALA A 104 7.93 21.78 1.52
N LEU A 105 8.51 20.59 1.56
CA LEU A 105 9.49 20.18 2.56
C LEU A 105 10.94 20.50 2.14
N GLY A 106 11.17 21.02 0.92
CA GLY A 106 12.49 21.31 0.39
C GLY A 106 13.38 20.07 0.21
N ILE A 107 12.76 18.92 -0.03
CA ILE A 107 13.47 17.64 -0.22
C ILE A 107 13.87 17.51 -1.70
N ASP A 108 15.14 17.26 -1.97
CA ASP A 108 15.65 17.08 -3.33
C ASP A 108 15.15 15.75 -3.93
N ARG A 109 15.44 14.62 -3.28
CA ARG A 109 15.04 13.29 -3.73
C ARG A 109 14.64 12.40 -2.57
N PHE A 110 13.67 11.51 -2.82
CA PHE A 110 13.26 10.47 -1.87
C PHE A 110 13.86 9.11 -2.16
N VAL A 111 14.14 8.35 -1.11
CA VAL A 111 13.99 6.89 -1.14
C VAL A 111 12.50 6.61 -1.02
N LEU A 112 11.89 5.95 -1.99
CA LEU A 112 10.49 5.55 -1.93
C LEU A 112 10.34 4.20 -1.23
N PHE A 113 9.52 4.15 -0.20
CA PHE A 113 9.22 2.92 0.53
C PHE A 113 7.72 2.66 0.45
N GLY A 114 7.32 1.64 -0.32
CA GLY A 114 5.92 1.35 -0.57
C GLY A 114 5.60 -0.15 -0.58
N GLY A 115 4.42 -0.51 -0.08
CA GLY A 115 3.95 -1.89 -0.12
C GLY A 115 2.51 -2.00 -0.61
N SER A 116 2.18 -3.09 -1.33
CA SER A 116 0.86 -3.30 -1.90
C SER A 116 0.50 -2.13 -2.84
N TRP A 117 -0.66 -1.52 -2.72
CA TRP A 117 -0.99 -0.26 -3.39
C TRP A 117 0.12 0.79 -3.27
N GLY A 118 0.79 0.89 -2.10
CA GLY A 118 1.92 1.81 -1.93
C GLY A 118 3.09 1.52 -2.88
N SER A 119 3.25 0.28 -3.37
CA SER A 119 4.23 -0.03 -4.42
C SER A 119 3.80 0.49 -5.78
N THR A 120 2.51 0.41 -6.11
CA THR A 120 1.93 1.00 -7.33
C THR A 120 2.13 2.51 -7.35
N LEU A 121 1.79 3.18 -6.24
CA LEU A 121 1.93 4.63 -6.11
C LEU A 121 3.40 5.08 -6.17
N ALA A 122 4.31 4.33 -5.53
CA ALA A 122 5.75 4.58 -5.61
C ALA A 122 6.26 4.48 -7.05
N LEU A 123 5.82 3.46 -7.78
CA LEU A 123 6.18 3.26 -9.19
C LEU A 123 5.60 4.35 -10.08
N ALA A 124 4.33 4.71 -9.90
CA ALA A 124 3.67 5.78 -10.66
C ALA A 124 4.37 7.13 -10.43
N TYR A 125 4.69 7.46 -9.18
CA TYR A 125 5.44 8.68 -8.87
C TYR A 125 6.85 8.66 -9.46
N ALA A 126 7.59 7.55 -9.34
CA ALA A 126 8.92 7.44 -9.92
C ALA A 126 8.91 7.57 -11.46
N ILE A 127 7.88 7.02 -12.13
CA ILE A 127 7.70 7.17 -13.57
C ILE A 127 7.41 8.63 -13.95
N ALA A 128 6.61 9.34 -13.16
CA ALA A 128 6.30 10.75 -13.40
C ALA A 128 7.52 11.67 -13.15
N TYR A 129 8.26 11.42 -12.05
CA TYR A 129 9.36 12.27 -11.56
C TYR A 129 10.63 11.45 -11.24
N PRO A 130 11.25 10.79 -12.24
CA PRO A 130 12.40 9.90 -11.99
C PRO A 130 13.62 10.62 -11.39
N GLU A 131 13.79 11.91 -11.67
CA GLU A 131 14.87 12.74 -11.12
C GLU A 131 14.72 12.99 -9.61
N ASN A 132 13.50 12.91 -9.07
CA ASN A 132 13.18 13.17 -7.67
C ASN A 132 13.24 11.89 -6.80
N VAL A 133 13.71 10.78 -7.39
CA VAL A 133 13.82 9.50 -6.72
C VAL A 133 15.28 9.03 -6.71
N SER A 134 15.76 8.59 -5.56
CA SER A 134 17.11 8.04 -5.41
C SER A 134 17.14 6.51 -5.45
N ARG A 135 16.09 5.86 -4.91
CA ARG A 135 15.95 4.40 -4.80
C ARG A 135 14.50 4.03 -4.51
N LEU A 136 14.13 2.80 -4.83
CA LEU A 136 12.85 2.21 -4.43
C LEU A 136 13.08 0.98 -3.53
N ILE A 137 12.29 0.89 -2.46
CA ILE A 137 12.15 -0.30 -1.61
C ILE A 137 10.66 -0.68 -1.63
N LEU A 138 10.37 -1.78 -2.28
CA LEU A 138 9.00 -2.18 -2.59
C LEU A 138 8.67 -3.53 -1.97
N ARG A 139 7.44 -3.72 -1.51
CA ARG A 139 6.95 -4.96 -0.91
C ARG A 139 5.57 -5.32 -1.45
N GLY A 140 5.35 -6.64 -1.72
CA GLY A 140 4.03 -7.11 -2.14
C GLY A 140 3.55 -6.36 -3.40
N ILE A 141 4.23 -6.60 -4.52
CA ILE A 141 4.03 -5.82 -5.75
C ILE A 141 2.61 -5.97 -6.27
N PHE A 142 1.96 -4.83 -6.44
CA PHE A 142 0.70 -4.64 -7.13
C PHE A 142 0.93 -3.64 -8.27
N LEU A 143 0.52 -3.97 -9.49
CA LEU A 143 0.69 -3.12 -10.66
C LEU A 143 -0.58 -2.39 -11.07
N GLY A 144 -1.70 -2.69 -10.39
CA GLY A 144 -2.99 -2.05 -10.62
C GLY A 144 -3.71 -2.54 -11.88
N THR A 145 -3.46 -3.78 -12.28
CA THR A 145 -4.08 -4.38 -13.47
C THR A 145 -5.43 -5.03 -13.15
N ASP A 146 -6.32 -5.09 -14.15
CA ASP A 146 -7.61 -5.77 -14.01
C ASP A 146 -7.44 -7.26 -13.68
N ALA A 147 -6.39 -7.90 -14.16
CA ALA A 147 -6.09 -9.29 -13.84
C ALA A 147 -5.78 -9.48 -12.34
N GLU A 148 -5.05 -8.55 -11.71
CA GLU A 148 -4.78 -8.58 -10.27
C GLU A 148 -6.03 -8.28 -9.45
N VAL A 149 -6.89 -7.38 -9.92
CA VAL A 149 -8.20 -7.09 -9.27
C VAL A 149 -9.12 -8.32 -9.36
N ASN A 150 -9.20 -8.98 -10.51
CA ASN A 150 -9.97 -10.22 -10.67
C ASN A 150 -9.42 -11.35 -9.79
N TRP A 151 -8.10 -11.48 -9.72
CA TRP A 151 -7.46 -12.42 -8.79
C TRP A 151 -7.90 -12.17 -7.34
N PHE A 152 -7.83 -10.93 -6.87
CA PHE A 152 -8.22 -10.55 -5.51
C PHE A 152 -9.69 -10.89 -5.23
N LEU A 153 -10.60 -10.57 -6.16
CA LEU A 153 -12.04 -10.72 -5.95
C LEU A 153 -12.54 -12.17 -6.06
N TYR A 154 -11.89 -13.00 -6.88
CA TYR A 154 -12.42 -14.33 -7.23
C TYR A 154 -11.42 -15.47 -6.98
N ASP A 155 -10.19 -15.38 -7.50
CA ASP A 155 -9.28 -16.51 -7.50
C ASP A 155 -8.59 -16.72 -6.14
N MET A 156 -8.34 -15.66 -5.39
CA MET A 156 -7.75 -15.73 -4.04
C MET A 156 -8.59 -16.57 -3.08
N GLY A 157 -9.91 -16.62 -3.28
CA GLY A 157 -10.83 -17.48 -2.51
C GLY A 157 -10.51 -18.97 -2.58
N ARG A 158 -9.75 -19.42 -3.57
CA ARG A 158 -9.27 -20.83 -3.63
C ARG A 158 -8.32 -21.19 -2.50
N PHE A 159 -7.65 -20.20 -1.91
CA PHE A 159 -6.73 -20.37 -0.79
C PHE A 159 -7.37 -20.07 0.56
N PHE A 160 -8.42 -19.27 0.58
CA PHE A 160 -9.13 -18.82 1.78
C PHE A 160 -10.66 -18.89 1.56
N PRO A 161 -11.20 -20.11 1.36
CA PRO A 161 -12.61 -20.27 1.00
C PRO A 161 -13.56 -19.70 2.05
N GLU A 162 -13.24 -19.85 3.35
CA GLU A 162 -14.10 -19.36 4.43
C GLU A 162 -14.21 -17.83 4.44
N ALA A 163 -13.08 -17.16 4.18
CA ALA A 163 -13.04 -15.70 4.10
C ALA A 163 -13.77 -15.19 2.85
N HIS A 164 -13.59 -15.87 1.71
CA HIS A 164 -14.25 -15.54 0.47
C HIS A 164 -15.77 -15.81 0.51
N GLU A 165 -16.19 -16.93 1.10
CA GLU A 165 -17.62 -17.22 1.33
C GLU A 165 -18.26 -16.10 2.14
N SER A 166 -17.66 -15.70 3.28
CA SER A 166 -18.17 -14.59 4.09
C SER A 166 -18.22 -13.26 3.33
N PHE A 167 -17.28 -13.03 2.42
CA PHE A 167 -17.25 -11.86 1.54
C PHE A 167 -18.32 -11.93 0.46
N ALA A 168 -18.39 -13.01 -0.30
CA ALA A 168 -19.32 -13.13 -1.42
C ALA A 168 -20.78 -13.31 -0.97
N GLU A 169 -21.02 -14.05 0.12
CA GLU A 169 -22.37 -14.33 0.62
C GLU A 169 -23.05 -13.15 1.34
N PHE A 170 -22.31 -12.10 1.63
CA PHE A 170 -22.90 -10.82 2.03
C PHE A 170 -23.81 -10.24 0.93
N LEU A 171 -23.51 -10.55 -0.33
CA LEU A 171 -24.30 -10.10 -1.47
C LEU A 171 -25.41 -11.11 -1.82
N PRO A 172 -26.58 -10.63 -2.32
CA PRO A 172 -27.58 -11.49 -2.94
C PRO A 172 -26.98 -12.35 -4.05
N LEU A 173 -27.53 -13.55 -4.25
CA LEU A 173 -26.97 -14.53 -5.19
C LEU A 173 -26.81 -13.97 -6.61
N GLU A 174 -27.78 -13.21 -7.08
CA GLU A 174 -27.80 -12.58 -8.40
C GLU A 174 -26.73 -11.51 -8.61
N GLU A 175 -26.16 -10.99 -7.53
CA GLU A 175 -25.13 -9.96 -7.57
C GLU A 175 -23.69 -10.52 -7.45
N ARG A 176 -23.56 -11.80 -7.12
CA ARG A 176 -22.24 -12.43 -6.86
C ARG A 176 -21.38 -12.63 -8.11
N SER A 177 -21.98 -12.50 -9.29
CA SER A 177 -21.24 -12.55 -10.55
C SER A 177 -20.43 -11.28 -10.82
N ASP A 178 -20.77 -10.15 -10.15
CA ASP A 178 -20.02 -8.89 -10.23
C ASP A 178 -19.83 -8.32 -8.81
N LEU A 179 -18.88 -8.92 -8.08
CA LEU A 179 -18.59 -8.53 -6.71
C LEU A 179 -18.14 -7.07 -6.62
N LEU A 180 -17.32 -6.61 -7.57
CA LEU A 180 -16.74 -5.26 -7.53
C LEU A 180 -17.82 -4.18 -7.60
N THR A 181 -18.64 -4.20 -8.63
CA THR A 181 -19.72 -3.21 -8.81
C THR A 181 -20.73 -3.26 -7.68
N SER A 182 -21.06 -4.48 -7.22
CA SER A 182 -22.03 -4.70 -6.15
C SER A 182 -21.55 -4.18 -4.80
N TYR A 183 -20.27 -4.37 -4.48
CA TYR A 183 -19.65 -3.79 -3.30
C TYR A 183 -19.48 -2.28 -3.43
N HIS A 184 -18.98 -1.79 -4.57
CA HIS A 184 -18.78 -0.35 -4.79
C HIS A 184 -20.07 0.43 -4.59
N ARG A 185 -21.20 -0.03 -5.15
CA ARG A 185 -22.52 0.59 -4.96
C ARG A 185 -22.88 0.72 -3.47
N ARG A 186 -22.63 -0.30 -2.66
CA ARG A 186 -22.89 -0.27 -1.21
C ARG A 186 -21.93 0.63 -0.45
N LEU A 187 -20.66 0.64 -0.84
CA LEU A 187 -19.62 1.43 -0.20
C LEU A 187 -19.79 2.94 -0.38
N ILE A 188 -20.42 3.36 -1.49
CA ILE A 188 -20.75 4.77 -1.74
C ILE A 188 -22.16 5.16 -1.31
N ASP A 189 -22.96 4.21 -0.80
CA ASP A 189 -24.33 4.47 -0.35
C ASP A 189 -24.31 5.53 0.77
N PRO A 190 -25.23 6.52 0.75
CA PRO A 190 -25.35 7.52 1.80
C PRO A 190 -25.79 6.94 3.16
N ASP A 191 -26.48 5.80 3.17
CA ASP A 191 -26.84 5.10 4.40
C ASP A 191 -25.59 4.54 5.09
N ARG A 192 -25.33 5.09 6.29
CA ARG A 192 -24.17 4.70 7.08
C ARG A 192 -24.19 3.21 7.44
N HIS A 193 -25.35 2.63 7.69
CA HIS A 193 -25.44 1.21 8.03
C HIS A 193 -25.01 0.36 6.83
N MET A 194 -25.50 0.70 5.64
CA MET A 194 -25.16 -0.02 4.41
C MET A 194 -23.65 0.01 4.11
N HIS A 195 -23.08 1.21 4.04
CA HIS A 195 -21.68 1.30 3.66
C HIS A 195 -20.71 0.78 4.74
N GLN A 196 -21.09 0.86 6.03
CA GLN A 196 -20.23 0.37 7.11
C GLN A 196 -20.16 -1.17 7.11
N VAL A 197 -21.30 -1.85 6.96
CA VAL A 197 -21.33 -3.33 6.92
C VAL A 197 -20.59 -3.85 5.70
N ALA A 198 -20.78 -3.25 4.52
CA ALA A 198 -20.04 -3.61 3.32
C ALA A 198 -18.53 -3.43 3.50
N ALA A 199 -18.12 -2.32 4.12
CA ALA A 199 -16.72 -2.03 4.38
C ALA A 199 -16.08 -3.04 5.33
N GLU A 200 -16.79 -3.44 6.37
CA GLU A 200 -16.31 -4.45 7.33
C GLU A 200 -16.14 -5.83 6.69
N ARG A 201 -17.03 -6.22 5.77
CA ARG A 201 -16.89 -7.45 5.00
C ARG A 201 -15.66 -7.44 4.10
N TRP A 202 -15.49 -6.37 3.33
CA TRP A 202 -14.35 -6.18 2.44
C TRP A 202 -13.01 -6.20 3.20
N ALA A 203 -12.88 -5.33 4.20
CA ALA A 203 -11.64 -5.20 4.97
C ALA A 203 -11.29 -6.48 5.76
N SER A 204 -12.30 -7.20 6.25
CA SER A 204 -12.10 -8.50 6.94
C SER A 204 -11.61 -9.57 5.98
N TYR A 205 -12.14 -9.62 4.75
CA TYR A 205 -11.68 -10.53 3.70
C TYR A 205 -10.19 -10.32 3.40
N GLU A 206 -9.79 -9.12 3.03
CA GLU A 206 -8.40 -8.81 2.73
C GLU A 206 -7.46 -9.11 3.91
N THR A 207 -7.84 -8.64 5.11
CA THR A 207 -7.00 -8.84 6.31
C THR A 207 -6.84 -10.31 6.66
N SER A 208 -7.87 -11.13 6.45
CA SER A 208 -7.81 -12.57 6.69
C SER A 208 -6.84 -13.28 5.74
N CYS A 209 -6.65 -12.75 4.54
CA CYS A 209 -5.76 -13.30 3.52
C CYS A 209 -4.33 -12.75 3.57
N SER A 210 -4.05 -11.74 4.42
CA SER A 210 -2.81 -10.96 4.36
C SER A 210 -1.60 -11.62 5.02
N THR A 211 -1.75 -12.75 5.70
CA THR A 211 -0.64 -13.40 6.41
C THR A 211 -0.57 -14.89 6.11
N LEU A 212 0.64 -15.47 6.10
CA LEU A 212 0.85 -16.90 5.89
C LEU A 212 0.06 -17.76 6.89
N ARG A 213 0.05 -17.38 8.15
CA ARG A 213 -0.77 -18.03 9.18
C ARG A 213 -2.06 -17.24 9.34
N SER A 214 -3.03 -17.57 8.52
CA SER A 214 -4.31 -16.89 8.48
C SER A 214 -5.24 -17.31 9.63
N GLY A 215 -6.22 -16.49 9.88
CA GLY A 215 -7.41 -16.76 10.67
C GLY A 215 -8.44 -15.71 10.30
N VAL A 216 -9.72 -16.03 10.40
CA VAL A 216 -10.79 -15.06 10.15
C VAL A 216 -10.59 -13.87 11.08
N ARG A 217 -10.39 -12.69 10.50
CA ARG A 217 -10.16 -11.43 11.22
C ARG A 217 -11.31 -10.49 10.94
N HIS A 218 -11.80 -9.87 12.02
CA HIS A 218 -12.77 -8.79 11.90
C HIS A 218 -12.06 -7.44 11.92
N VAL A 219 -12.33 -6.62 10.90
CA VAL A 219 -11.87 -5.23 10.80
C VAL A 219 -13.10 -4.34 10.71
N GLY A 220 -13.22 -3.41 11.64
CA GLY A 220 -14.38 -2.51 11.70
C GLY A 220 -14.00 -1.04 11.80
N GLY A 221 -15.03 -0.20 11.89
CA GLY A 221 -14.90 1.23 12.12
C GLY A 221 -14.39 2.03 10.94
N LYS A 222 -13.77 3.18 11.23
CA LYS A 222 -13.34 4.14 10.19
C LYS A 222 -12.28 3.59 9.26
N SER A 223 -11.36 2.77 9.76
CA SER A 223 -10.28 2.18 8.94
C SER A 223 -10.82 1.19 7.91
N ALA A 224 -11.81 0.37 8.28
CA ALA A 224 -12.50 -0.50 7.33
C ALA A 224 -13.16 0.31 6.22
N LEU A 225 -13.86 1.40 6.59
CA LEU A 225 -14.58 2.23 5.63
C LEU A 225 -13.63 2.91 4.64
N SER A 226 -12.54 3.53 5.09
CA SER A 226 -11.60 4.18 4.18
C SER A 226 -10.91 3.18 3.26
N MET A 227 -10.48 2.03 3.79
CA MET A 227 -9.85 0.99 3.01
C MET A 227 -10.79 0.47 1.91
N ALA A 228 -11.92 -0.11 2.29
CA ALA A 228 -12.83 -0.72 1.34
C ALA A 228 -13.39 0.26 0.31
N ARG A 229 -13.78 1.47 0.74
CA ARG A 229 -14.35 2.48 -0.17
C ARG A 229 -13.33 2.96 -1.19
N LEU A 230 -12.10 3.23 -0.76
CA LEU A 230 -11.06 3.70 -1.67
C LEU A 230 -10.56 2.58 -2.58
N GLU A 231 -10.35 1.37 -2.07
CA GLU A 231 -10.00 0.22 -2.93
C GLU A 231 -11.05 -0.01 -4.01
N ALA A 232 -12.31 -0.14 -3.65
CA ALA A 232 -13.39 -0.34 -4.63
C ALA A 232 -13.46 0.83 -5.63
N HIS A 233 -13.30 2.07 -5.18
CA HIS A 233 -13.24 3.25 -6.05
C HIS A 233 -12.09 3.18 -7.05
N TYR A 234 -10.90 2.79 -6.61
CA TYR A 234 -9.75 2.63 -7.51
C TYR A 234 -9.94 1.44 -8.45
N PHE A 235 -10.44 0.32 -7.97
CA PHE A 235 -10.61 -0.89 -8.77
C PHE A 235 -11.66 -0.73 -9.89
N VAL A 236 -12.82 -0.12 -9.62
CA VAL A 236 -13.83 0.16 -10.67
C VAL A 236 -13.34 1.16 -11.72
N ASN A 237 -12.32 1.94 -11.40
CA ASN A 237 -11.71 2.91 -12.30
C ASN A 237 -10.31 2.46 -12.80
N HIS A 238 -10.02 1.15 -12.84
CA HIS A 238 -8.75 0.60 -13.32
C HIS A 238 -7.53 1.25 -12.66
N CYS A 239 -7.62 1.52 -11.36
CA CYS A 239 -6.62 2.26 -10.57
C CYS A 239 -6.24 3.64 -11.17
N PHE A 240 -7.07 4.21 -12.04
CA PHE A 240 -6.79 5.45 -12.79
C PHE A 240 -5.45 5.39 -13.55
N LEU A 241 -5.09 4.21 -14.03
CA LEU A 241 -3.91 3.93 -14.83
C LEU A 241 -4.33 3.39 -16.20
N ALA A 242 -3.57 3.72 -17.24
CA ALA A 242 -3.73 3.05 -18.52
C ALA A 242 -3.37 1.55 -18.39
N PRO A 243 -3.90 0.68 -19.24
CA PRO A 243 -3.51 -0.72 -19.24
C PRO A 243 -1.98 -0.89 -19.26
N ASP A 244 -1.46 -1.77 -18.40
CA ASP A 244 -0.02 -2.05 -18.25
C ASP A 244 0.88 -0.83 -18.02
N HIS A 245 0.31 0.29 -17.55
CA HIS A 245 1.00 1.58 -17.39
C HIS A 245 2.39 1.47 -16.78
N ILE A 246 2.53 0.73 -15.69
CA ILE A 246 3.81 0.60 -14.98
C ILE A 246 4.83 -0.13 -15.85
N LEU A 247 4.46 -1.25 -16.48
CA LEU A 247 5.37 -2.06 -17.29
C LEU A 247 5.78 -1.36 -18.57
N GLU A 248 4.87 -0.66 -19.23
CA GLU A 248 5.11 0.09 -20.46
C GLU A 248 6.04 1.31 -20.22
N ASN A 249 5.93 1.95 -19.06
CA ASN A 249 6.74 3.11 -18.70
C ASN A 249 7.98 2.77 -17.85
N LEU A 250 8.24 1.49 -17.60
CA LEU A 250 9.35 1.05 -16.75
C LEU A 250 10.72 1.52 -17.29
N HIS A 251 10.85 1.73 -18.60
CA HIS A 251 12.05 2.24 -19.24
C HIS A 251 12.53 3.57 -18.67
N ARG A 252 11.62 4.41 -18.13
CA ARG A 252 11.94 5.70 -17.51
C ARG A 252 12.69 5.59 -16.19
N ILE A 253 12.52 4.48 -15.47
CA ILE A 253 13.06 4.26 -14.13
C ILE A 253 14.05 3.09 -14.00
N LYS A 254 14.36 2.39 -15.09
CA LYS A 254 15.31 1.26 -15.08
C LYS A 254 16.71 1.59 -14.57
N HIS A 255 17.09 2.85 -14.59
CA HIS A 255 18.36 3.32 -14.06
C HIS A 255 18.39 3.44 -12.54
N LEU A 256 17.22 3.50 -11.88
CA LEU A 256 17.10 3.60 -10.43
C LEU A 256 17.32 2.24 -9.77
N PRO A 257 18.04 2.18 -8.63
CA PRO A 257 18.13 0.97 -7.83
C PRO A 257 16.77 0.63 -7.19
N ALA A 258 16.39 -0.64 -7.23
CA ALA A 258 15.17 -1.13 -6.60
C ALA A 258 15.42 -2.42 -5.81
N GLU A 259 14.96 -2.46 -4.56
CA GLU A 259 14.84 -3.66 -3.73
C GLU A 259 13.37 -4.06 -3.67
N ILE A 260 13.06 -5.27 -4.10
CA ILE A 260 11.71 -5.82 -4.11
C ILE A 260 11.67 -6.98 -3.11
N ILE A 261 10.89 -6.84 -2.06
CA ILE A 261 10.69 -7.84 -1.03
C ILE A 261 9.30 -8.46 -1.22
N GLN A 262 9.24 -9.78 -1.35
CA GLN A 262 8.00 -10.47 -1.69
C GLN A 262 7.85 -11.75 -0.88
N GLY A 263 6.70 -11.95 -0.25
CA GLY A 263 6.37 -13.23 0.37
C GLY A 263 6.14 -14.33 -0.68
N ARG A 264 6.69 -15.52 -0.45
CA ARG A 264 6.46 -16.67 -1.32
C ARG A 264 4.99 -17.06 -1.40
N HIS A 265 4.30 -16.90 -0.29
CA HIS A 265 2.90 -17.27 -0.11
C HIS A 265 1.98 -16.04 -0.04
N ASP A 266 2.40 -14.95 -0.62
CA ASP A 266 1.57 -13.76 -0.78
C ASP A 266 0.46 -14.06 -1.80
N VAL A 267 -0.76 -14.21 -1.30
CA VAL A 267 -1.94 -14.49 -2.12
C VAL A 267 -2.68 -13.22 -2.51
N ILE A 268 -2.48 -12.11 -1.81
CA ILE A 268 -3.07 -10.82 -2.19
C ILE A 268 -2.38 -10.28 -3.44
N CYS A 269 -1.04 -10.24 -3.40
CA CYS A 269 -0.20 -9.84 -4.54
C CYS A 269 0.74 -11.01 -4.89
N PRO A 270 0.34 -11.93 -5.76
CA PRO A 270 1.12 -13.14 -6.04
C PRO A 270 2.55 -12.84 -6.53
N PRO A 271 3.55 -13.64 -6.13
CA PRO A 271 4.97 -13.36 -6.39
C PRO A 271 5.35 -13.37 -7.87
N ILE A 272 4.47 -13.86 -8.75
CA ILE A 272 4.68 -13.81 -10.20
C ILE A 272 4.79 -12.36 -10.70
N THR A 273 4.01 -11.44 -10.15
CA THR A 273 4.04 -10.01 -10.50
C THR A 273 5.38 -9.37 -10.12
N ALA A 274 5.87 -9.63 -8.90
CA ALA A 274 7.17 -9.15 -8.46
C ALA A 274 8.32 -9.71 -9.33
N ARG A 275 8.23 -10.98 -9.72
CA ARG A 275 9.19 -11.62 -10.63
C ARG A 275 9.16 -10.99 -12.03
N LEU A 276 7.97 -10.72 -12.58
CA LEU A 276 7.79 -10.06 -13.86
C LEU A 276 8.41 -8.66 -13.85
N LEU A 277 8.06 -7.85 -12.84
CA LEU A 277 8.58 -6.50 -12.66
C LEU A 277 10.11 -6.50 -12.59
N THR A 278 10.69 -7.36 -11.74
CA THR A 278 12.16 -7.47 -11.59
C THR A 278 12.83 -7.84 -12.91
N LYS A 279 12.28 -8.83 -13.63
CA LYS A 279 12.81 -9.26 -14.93
C LYS A 279 12.79 -8.12 -15.96
N ARG A 280 11.70 -7.35 -15.99
CA ARG A 280 11.55 -6.21 -16.90
C ARG A 280 12.43 -5.02 -16.51
N TRP A 281 12.68 -4.83 -15.21
CA TRP A 281 13.55 -3.78 -14.71
C TRP A 281 15.03 -4.00 -15.07
N GLY A 282 15.51 -5.23 -14.93
CA GLY A 282 16.89 -5.61 -15.23
C GLY A 282 17.83 -5.53 -14.02
N SER A 283 19.12 -5.31 -14.27
CA SER A 283 20.19 -5.45 -13.26
C SER A 283 20.15 -4.47 -12.09
N LYS A 284 19.36 -3.41 -12.17
CA LYS A 284 19.22 -2.44 -11.08
C LYS A 284 18.15 -2.84 -10.06
N ALA A 285 17.30 -3.84 -10.37
CA ALA A 285 16.34 -4.37 -9.42
C ALA A 285 16.79 -5.71 -8.86
N ARG A 286 16.61 -5.89 -7.55
CA ARG A 286 16.86 -7.16 -6.85
C ARG A 286 15.57 -7.65 -6.20
N LEU A 287 15.21 -8.91 -6.45
CA LEU A 287 14.09 -9.58 -5.82
C LEU A 287 14.57 -10.45 -4.67
N ARG A 288 14.00 -10.26 -3.49
CA ARG A 288 14.14 -11.14 -2.33
C ARG A 288 12.80 -11.83 -2.07
N LEU A 289 12.73 -13.11 -2.39
CA LEU A 289 11.59 -13.96 -2.05
C LEU A 289 11.78 -14.51 -0.65
N ILE A 290 10.78 -14.33 0.21
CA ILE A 290 10.78 -14.77 1.61
C ILE A 290 9.89 -16.01 1.70
N ASP A 291 10.49 -17.17 1.85
CA ASP A 291 9.82 -18.48 1.72
C ASP A 291 8.70 -18.68 2.76
N GLU A 292 8.89 -18.23 4.00
CA GLU A 292 7.90 -18.38 5.09
C GLU A 292 7.11 -17.09 5.35
N ALA A 293 6.61 -16.43 4.30
CA ALA A 293 5.83 -15.20 4.45
C ALA A 293 4.72 -15.06 3.42
N GLY A 294 3.64 -14.39 3.82
CA GLY A 294 2.55 -13.89 2.98
C GLY A 294 2.74 -12.42 2.61
N HIS A 295 1.65 -11.65 2.74
CA HIS A 295 1.59 -10.26 2.29
C HIS A 295 2.06 -9.23 3.33
N SER A 296 1.87 -9.50 4.63
CA SER A 296 2.02 -8.47 5.66
C SER A 296 3.45 -7.95 5.82
N THR A 297 3.61 -6.63 5.94
CA THR A 297 4.89 -5.95 6.23
C THR A 297 5.55 -6.47 7.51
N PHE A 298 4.75 -6.84 8.51
CA PHE A 298 5.24 -7.22 9.84
C PHE A 298 5.40 -8.73 10.04
N GLU A 299 5.25 -9.55 9.00
CA GLU A 299 5.75 -10.93 9.07
C GLU A 299 7.27 -10.90 9.19
N ALA A 300 7.83 -11.69 10.11
CA ALA A 300 9.22 -11.55 10.55
C ALA A 300 10.23 -11.52 9.38
N GLY A 301 10.11 -12.46 8.44
CA GLY A 301 11.00 -12.52 7.29
C GLY A 301 10.90 -11.31 6.37
N ILE A 302 9.67 -10.78 6.15
CA ILE A 302 9.44 -9.57 5.36
C ILE A 302 10.06 -8.36 6.06
N ALA A 303 9.74 -8.17 7.35
CA ALA A 303 10.23 -7.03 8.11
C ALA A 303 11.77 -7.01 8.18
N HIS A 304 12.42 -8.15 8.47
CA HIS A 304 13.88 -8.24 8.47
C HIS A 304 14.49 -7.91 7.12
N ALA A 305 13.89 -8.38 6.02
CA ALA A 305 14.38 -8.08 4.67
C ALA A 305 14.23 -6.59 4.32
N LEU A 306 13.12 -5.95 4.77
CA LEU A 306 12.90 -4.50 4.61
C LEU A 306 13.91 -3.67 5.42
N LEU A 307 14.15 -4.04 6.69
CA LEU A 307 15.17 -3.41 7.53
C LEU A 307 16.56 -3.52 6.89
N ALA A 308 16.93 -4.72 6.41
CA ALA A 308 18.21 -4.93 5.73
C ALA A 308 18.33 -4.10 4.43
N ALA A 309 17.24 -3.97 3.65
CA ALA A 309 17.25 -3.14 2.44
C ALA A 309 17.43 -1.65 2.76
N LEU A 310 16.86 -1.16 3.87
CA LEU A 310 17.07 0.20 4.36
C LEU A 310 18.51 0.43 4.82
N GLU A 311 19.15 -0.54 5.48
CA GLU A 311 20.57 -0.43 5.86
C GLU A 311 21.52 -0.31 4.66
N GLU A 312 21.14 -0.82 3.48
CA GLU A 312 21.89 -0.69 2.24
C GLU A 312 21.71 0.69 1.55
N CYS A 313 20.79 1.54 2.01
CA CYS A 313 20.61 2.91 1.50
C CYS A 313 21.77 3.79 1.98
N ARG A 314 22.51 4.37 1.07
CA ARG A 314 23.59 5.31 1.35
C ARG A 314 23.20 6.70 0.89
#